data_9ef6ce5418338d2124b3c5561f58d5cc
#
_entry.id   9ef6ce5418338d2124b3c5561f58d5cc
#
_cell.length_a   1.000
_cell.length_b   1.000
_cell.length_c   1.000
_cell.angle_alpha   90.00
_cell.angle_beta   90.00
_cell.angle_gamma   90.00
#
_symmetry.space_group_name_H-M   'P 1'
#
loop_
_entity.id
_entity.type
_entity.pdbx_description
1 polymer ?
#
loop_
_entity_poly.entity_id
_entity_poly.type
_entity_poly.pdbx_seq_one_letter_code
_entity_poly.pdbx_strand_id
1 'polypeptide(L)'
;MIKSIALERAAGNEFVPAEGNVGCEGLTPSEMILYAAGKAVGNDIIALLGSVAGRVMSLRITVEGSVVTRGKERSGTYREFLFRYDVVCSDPDDHSRISRAIELAHGKYCALVRMLKMIGPVAYDIYIHSGKDGKVGKEKETVTAN
;
A
#
# COMPACT_ATOMS: atom_id res chain seq x y z
N MET A 1 18.12 8.65 -2.25
CA MET A 1 16.87 9.41 -2.47
C MET A 1 15.68 8.50 -2.34
N ILE A 2 14.64 8.97 -1.69
CA ILE A 2 13.41 8.20 -1.53
C ILE A 2 12.34 8.80 -2.42
N LYS A 3 11.66 7.95 -3.20
CA LYS A 3 10.46 8.31 -3.94
C LYS A 3 9.26 7.68 -3.25
N SER A 4 8.16 8.38 -3.22
CA SER A 4 6.97 7.94 -2.51
C SER A 4 5.71 8.28 -3.28
N ILE A 5 4.75 7.37 -3.24
CA ILE A 5 3.41 7.61 -3.77
C ILE A 5 2.39 7.11 -2.76
N ALA A 6 1.34 7.88 -2.56
CA ALA A 6 0.22 7.45 -1.73
C ALA A 6 -1.03 7.27 -2.61
N LEU A 7 -1.74 6.17 -2.39
CA LEU A 7 -2.98 5.86 -3.07
C LEU A 7 -4.10 5.74 -2.05
N GLU A 8 -5.30 6.14 -2.43
CA GLU A 8 -6.51 5.96 -1.63
C GLU A 8 -7.55 5.19 -2.42
N ARG A 9 -8.30 4.35 -1.70
CA ARG A 9 -9.45 3.68 -2.23
C ARG A 9 -10.55 4.69 -2.49
N ALA A 10 -11.03 4.72 -3.73
CA ALA A 10 -12.14 5.58 -4.16
C ALA A 10 -13.38 4.75 -4.49
N ALA A 11 -14.43 5.39 -4.95
CA ALA A 11 -15.66 4.73 -5.37
C ALA A 11 -15.39 3.64 -6.41
N GLY A 12 -16.09 2.52 -6.32
CA GLY A 12 -15.91 1.39 -7.23
C GLY A 12 -14.65 0.56 -6.94
N ASN A 13 -14.07 0.72 -5.74
CA ASN A 13 -12.84 0.03 -5.34
C ASN A 13 -11.63 0.36 -6.21
N GLU A 14 -11.63 1.54 -6.83
CA GLU A 14 -10.48 2.05 -7.55
C GLU A 14 -9.46 2.65 -6.57
N PHE A 15 -8.18 2.42 -6.82
CA PHE A 15 -7.11 3.10 -6.10
C PHE A 15 -6.56 4.22 -6.94
N VAL A 16 -6.63 5.43 -6.41
CA VAL A 16 -6.21 6.66 -7.09
C VAL A 16 -5.16 7.38 -6.27
N PRO A 17 -4.33 8.23 -6.88
CA PRO A 17 -3.39 9.04 -6.11
C PRO A 17 -4.11 9.84 -5.03
N ALA A 18 -3.56 9.81 -3.81
CA ALA A 18 -4.17 10.47 -2.65
C ALA A 18 -4.14 11.99 -2.76
N GLU A 19 -3.18 12.53 -3.47
CA GLU A 19 -2.96 13.97 -3.59
C GLU A 19 -2.81 14.39 -5.06
N GLY A 20 -3.43 15.51 -5.40
CA GLY A 20 -3.21 16.23 -6.64
C GLY A 20 -3.97 15.71 -7.83
N ASN A 21 -3.42 14.82 -8.58
CA ASN A 21 -3.92 14.50 -9.91
C ASN A 21 -4.86 13.32 -9.96
N VAL A 22 -5.84 13.40 -10.82
CA VAL A 22 -6.71 12.28 -11.15
C VAL A 22 -5.96 11.38 -12.12
N GLY A 23 -5.48 10.24 -11.63
CA GLY A 23 -4.76 9.27 -12.44
C GLY A 23 -3.24 9.43 -12.38
N CYS A 24 -2.55 8.72 -13.24
CA CYS A 24 -1.08 8.63 -13.25
C CYS A 24 -0.40 9.65 -14.19
N GLU A 25 -1.13 10.59 -14.75
CA GLU A 25 -0.63 11.49 -15.80
C GLU A 25 0.54 12.38 -15.37
N GLY A 26 0.61 12.77 -14.11
CA GLY A 26 1.70 13.60 -13.59
C GLY A 26 2.87 12.82 -13.01
N LEU A 27 2.85 11.50 -13.08
CA LEU A 27 3.88 10.67 -12.48
C LEU A 27 5.08 10.45 -13.41
N THR A 28 6.27 10.44 -12.84
CA THR A 28 7.46 9.99 -13.56
C THR A 28 7.40 8.48 -13.78
N PRO A 29 8.16 7.92 -14.75
CA PRO A 29 8.19 6.47 -14.94
C PRO A 29 8.52 5.67 -13.68
N SER A 30 9.45 6.14 -12.86
CA SER A 30 9.79 5.46 -11.61
C SER A 30 8.67 5.54 -10.57
N GLU A 31 7.94 6.65 -10.51
CA GLU A 31 6.76 6.77 -9.64
C GLU A 31 5.62 5.88 -10.12
N MET A 32 5.48 5.67 -11.43
CA MET A 32 4.48 4.76 -11.99
C MET A 32 4.66 3.33 -11.52
N ILE A 33 5.90 2.88 -11.31
CA ILE A 33 6.18 1.54 -10.77
C ILE A 33 5.59 1.42 -9.35
N LEU A 34 5.81 2.43 -8.52
CA LEU A 34 5.27 2.46 -7.15
C LEU A 34 3.74 2.52 -7.17
N TYR A 35 3.19 3.33 -8.04
CA TYR A 35 1.74 3.46 -8.22
C TYR A 35 1.12 2.13 -8.64
N ALA A 36 1.70 1.48 -9.65
CA ALA A 36 1.21 0.20 -10.15
C ALA A 36 1.24 -0.87 -9.05
N ALA A 37 2.32 -0.94 -8.27
CA ALA A 37 2.44 -1.90 -7.18
C ALA A 37 1.40 -1.63 -6.08
N GLY A 38 1.20 -0.38 -5.69
CA GLY A 38 0.19 0.02 -4.71
C GLY A 38 -1.23 -0.32 -5.18
N LYS A 39 -1.53 -0.05 -6.44
CA LYS A 39 -2.84 -0.36 -7.03
C LYS A 39 -3.08 -1.88 -7.07
N ALA A 40 -2.08 -2.64 -7.49
CA ALA A 40 -2.18 -4.10 -7.57
C ALA A 40 -2.41 -4.73 -6.20
N VAL A 41 -1.63 -4.35 -5.19
CA VAL A 41 -1.79 -4.91 -3.85
C VAL A 41 -3.11 -4.47 -3.22
N GLY A 42 -3.56 -3.24 -3.48
CA GLY A 42 -4.86 -2.75 -3.04
C GLY A 42 -6.00 -3.58 -3.58
N ASN A 43 -5.98 -3.88 -4.87
CA ASN A 43 -6.98 -4.73 -5.51
C ASN A 43 -7.01 -6.13 -4.87
N ASP A 44 -5.85 -6.71 -4.59
CA ASP A 44 -5.75 -8.02 -3.95
C ASP A 44 -6.29 -7.98 -2.51
N ILE A 45 -6.00 -6.92 -1.76
CA ILE A 45 -6.52 -6.75 -0.40
C ILE A 45 -8.05 -6.71 -0.41
N ILE A 46 -8.64 -5.92 -1.29
CA ILE A 46 -10.10 -5.80 -1.38
C ILE A 46 -10.72 -7.15 -1.74
N ALA A 47 -10.12 -7.89 -2.67
CA ALA A 47 -10.61 -9.22 -3.04
C ALA A 47 -10.55 -10.21 -1.86
N LEU A 48 -9.48 -10.17 -1.08
CA LEU A 48 -9.30 -11.04 0.09
C LEU A 48 -10.21 -10.66 1.26
N LEU A 49 -10.55 -9.39 1.40
CA LEU A 49 -11.48 -8.93 2.45
C LEU A 49 -12.89 -9.45 2.22
N GLY A 50 -13.31 -9.59 0.96
CA GLY A 50 -14.66 -10.02 0.64
C GLY A 50 -15.70 -9.09 1.27
N SER A 51 -16.64 -9.63 2.06
CA SER A 51 -17.69 -8.85 2.71
C SER A 51 -17.16 -7.83 3.72
N VAL A 52 -16.00 -8.07 4.31
CA VAL A 52 -15.39 -7.12 5.27
C VAL A 52 -15.02 -5.81 4.59
N ALA A 53 -14.77 -5.81 3.28
CA ALA A 53 -14.46 -4.61 2.52
C ALA A 53 -15.52 -3.52 2.66
N GLY A 54 -16.80 -3.90 2.82
CA GLY A 54 -17.91 -2.97 3.04
C GLY A 54 -17.84 -2.24 4.39
N ARG A 55 -17.10 -2.76 5.36
CA ARG A 55 -16.90 -2.15 6.67
C ARG A 55 -15.57 -1.41 6.81
N VAL A 56 -14.76 -1.40 5.75
CA VAL A 56 -13.55 -0.59 5.67
C VAL A 56 -13.95 0.80 5.17
N MET A 57 -13.78 1.79 6.03
CA MET A 57 -14.15 3.18 5.74
C MET A 57 -13.12 3.87 4.86
N SER A 58 -11.85 3.57 5.06
CA SER A 58 -10.78 4.06 4.20
C SER A 58 -9.61 3.08 4.17
N LEU A 59 -8.91 3.04 3.06
CA LEU A 59 -7.67 2.31 2.89
C LEU A 59 -6.73 3.18 2.09
N ARG A 60 -5.62 3.54 2.73
CA ARG A 60 -4.55 4.30 2.11
C ARG A 60 -3.29 3.44 2.05
N ILE A 61 -2.68 3.39 0.90
CA ILE A 61 -1.45 2.63 0.67
C ILE A 61 -0.37 3.61 0.26
N THR A 62 0.70 3.69 1.03
CA THR A 62 1.87 4.48 0.68
C THR A 62 2.99 3.53 0.28
N VAL A 63 3.55 3.74 -0.90
CA VAL A 63 4.64 2.93 -1.42
C VAL A 63 5.86 3.81 -1.55
N GLU A 64 6.92 3.46 -0.84
CA GLU A 64 8.20 4.14 -0.91
C GLU A 64 9.24 3.25 -1.56
N GLY A 65 10.09 3.86 -2.36
CA GLY A 65 11.23 3.19 -2.96
C GLY A 65 12.51 3.99 -2.74
N SER A 66 13.55 3.32 -2.28
CA SER A 66 14.88 3.90 -2.14
C SER A 66 15.62 3.79 -3.46
N VAL A 67 16.08 4.92 -3.97
CA VAL A 67 16.75 5.02 -5.26
C VAL A 67 18.25 5.24 -5.07
N VAL A 68 19.04 4.46 -5.78
CA VAL A 68 20.49 4.61 -5.82
C VAL A 68 20.90 4.94 -7.24
N THR A 69 21.66 6.04 -7.39
CA THR A 69 22.28 6.42 -8.67
C THR A 69 23.74 6.01 -8.64
N ARG A 70 24.22 5.51 -9.78
CA ARG A 70 25.63 5.15 -9.94
C ARG A 70 26.29 6.07 -10.98
N GLY A 71 27.36 6.76 -10.57
CA GLY A 71 28.14 7.60 -11.46
C GLY A 71 27.34 8.73 -12.09
N LYS A 72 27.36 8.81 -13.42
CA LYS A 72 26.71 9.87 -14.21
C LYS A 72 25.32 9.51 -14.71
N GLU A 73 24.69 8.48 -14.14
CA GLU A 73 23.34 8.09 -14.54
C GLU A 73 22.32 9.19 -14.22
N ARG A 74 21.41 9.45 -15.17
CA ARG A 74 20.33 10.43 -15.00
C ARG A 74 19.25 9.96 -14.07
N SER A 75 18.98 8.66 -14.08
CA SER A 75 18.00 8.03 -13.22
C SER A 75 18.65 6.88 -12.47
N GLY A 76 18.27 6.75 -11.22
CA GLY A 76 18.73 5.65 -10.40
C GLY A 76 17.85 4.41 -10.53
N THR A 77 18.26 3.37 -9.86
CA THR A 77 17.49 2.14 -9.73
C THR A 77 17.01 1.97 -8.31
N TYR A 78 15.84 1.36 -8.15
CA TYR A 78 15.36 1.01 -6.82
C TYR A 78 16.22 -0.10 -6.22
N ARG A 79 16.44 -0.04 -4.90
CA ARG A 79 17.14 -1.07 -4.16
C ARG A 79 16.32 -1.69 -3.04
N GLU A 80 15.34 -0.99 -2.53
CA GLU A 80 14.46 -1.48 -1.47
C GLU A 80 13.14 -0.70 -1.46
N PHE A 81 12.12 -1.29 -0.84
CA PHE A 81 10.77 -0.73 -0.82
C PHE A 81 10.16 -0.84 0.57
N LEU A 82 9.28 0.10 0.89
CA LEU A 82 8.45 0.06 2.08
C LEU A 82 7.00 0.35 1.69
N PHE A 83 6.10 -0.53 2.08
CA PHE A 83 4.66 -0.33 1.94
C PHE A 83 4.08 0.02 3.30
N ARG A 84 3.23 1.02 3.33
CA ARG A 84 2.50 1.39 4.52
C ARG A 84 1.01 1.32 4.23
N TYR A 85 0.31 0.56 5.05
CA TYR A 85 -1.14 0.36 4.93
C TYR A 85 -1.82 1.05 6.09
N ASP A 86 -2.61 2.08 5.81
CA ASP A 86 -3.40 2.81 6.79
C ASP A 86 -4.88 2.50 6.55
N VAL A 87 -5.52 1.87 7.50
CA VAL A 87 -6.90 1.39 7.37
C VAL A 87 -7.75 1.97 8.48
N VAL A 88 -8.94 2.44 8.10
CA VAL A 88 -9.98 2.81 9.06
C VAL A 88 -11.17 1.88 8.83
N CYS A 89 -11.60 1.16 9.86
CA CYS A 89 -12.74 0.27 9.80
C CYS A 89 -13.79 0.66 10.86
N SER A 90 -15.04 0.25 10.63
CA SER A 90 -16.13 0.56 11.53
C SER A 90 -16.23 -0.37 12.74
N ASP A 91 -15.67 -1.58 12.65
CA ASP A 91 -15.78 -2.61 13.67
C ASP A 91 -14.39 -3.11 14.10
N PRO A 92 -14.02 -2.95 15.39
CA PRO A 92 -12.73 -3.46 15.86
C PRO A 92 -12.59 -4.99 15.75
N ASP A 93 -13.68 -5.73 15.66
CA ASP A 93 -13.64 -7.17 15.49
C ASP A 93 -13.11 -7.57 14.09
N ASP A 94 -13.08 -6.66 13.15
CA ASP A 94 -12.53 -6.91 11.80
C ASP A 94 -11.01 -6.74 11.72
N HIS A 95 -10.34 -6.25 12.76
CA HIS A 95 -8.89 -5.99 12.72
C HIS A 95 -8.07 -7.18 12.29
N SER A 96 -8.31 -8.37 12.88
CA SER A 96 -7.54 -9.55 12.55
C SER A 96 -7.75 -10.01 11.10
N ARG A 97 -8.97 -9.87 10.57
CA ARG A 97 -9.25 -10.20 9.16
C ARG A 97 -8.59 -9.22 8.20
N ILE A 98 -8.62 -7.94 8.54
CA ILE A 98 -7.98 -6.89 7.73
C ILE A 98 -6.47 -7.11 7.71
N SER A 99 -5.87 -7.30 8.88
CA SER A 99 -4.44 -7.58 8.99
C SER A 99 -4.04 -8.81 8.19
N ARG A 100 -4.82 -9.89 8.32
CA ARG A 100 -4.56 -11.14 7.59
C ARG A 100 -4.66 -10.95 6.08
N ALA A 101 -5.65 -10.22 5.60
CA ALA A 101 -5.81 -9.92 4.17
C ALA A 101 -4.62 -9.15 3.62
N ILE A 102 -4.15 -8.15 4.36
CA ILE A 102 -2.97 -7.37 3.97
C ILE A 102 -1.72 -8.24 3.94
N GLU A 103 -1.50 -9.04 4.97
CA GLU A 103 -0.35 -9.95 5.04
C GLU A 103 -0.33 -10.95 3.88
N LEU A 104 -1.48 -11.52 3.55
CA LEU A 104 -1.60 -12.47 2.44
C LEU A 104 -1.39 -11.79 1.09
N ALA A 105 -1.99 -10.63 0.88
CA ALA A 105 -1.83 -9.88 -0.37
C ALA A 105 -0.36 -9.50 -0.57
N HIS A 106 0.24 -8.88 0.44
CA HIS A 106 1.62 -8.42 0.39
C HIS A 106 2.62 -9.57 0.31
N GLY A 107 2.43 -10.58 1.16
CA GLY A 107 3.41 -11.65 1.32
C GLY A 107 3.30 -12.77 0.28
N LYS A 108 2.12 -12.97 -0.29
CA LYS A 108 1.88 -14.17 -1.12
C LYS A 108 1.21 -13.91 -2.46
N TYR A 109 0.15 -13.11 -2.50
CA TYR A 109 -0.71 -13.08 -3.69
C TYR A 109 -0.39 -11.98 -4.70
N CYS A 110 0.12 -10.83 -4.26
CA CYS A 110 0.38 -9.72 -5.18
C CYS A 110 1.58 -10.02 -6.08
N ALA A 111 1.33 -10.15 -7.37
CA ALA A 111 2.38 -10.42 -8.35
C ALA A 111 3.40 -9.28 -8.42
N LEU A 112 2.96 -8.02 -8.35
CA LEU A 112 3.87 -6.88 -8.42
C LEU A 112 4.76 -6.78 -7.19
N VAL A 113 4.24 -7.04 -6.00
CA VAL A 113 5.06 -7.09 -4.78
C VAL A 113 6.12 -8.19 -4.91
N ARG A 114 5.74 -9.35 -5.45
CA ARG A 114 6.70 -10.44 -5.68
C ARG A 114 7.80 -10.02 -6.67
N MET A 115 7.45 -9.27 -7.70
CA MET A 115 8.44 -8.73 -8.65
C MET A 115 9.39 -7.75 -7.96
N LEU A 116 8.87 -6.86 -7.10
CA LEU A 116 9.71 -5.93 -6.35
C LEU A 116 10.68 -6.65 -5.43
N LYS A 117 10.27 -7.78 -4.84
CA LYS A 117 11.14 -8.62 -4.00
C LYS A 117 12.33 -9.18 -4.76
N MET A 118 12.23 -9.31 -6.07
CA MET A 118 13.36 -9.71 -6.94
C MET A 118 14.39 -8.58 -7.10
N ILE A 119 13.98 -7.34 -6.85
CA ILE A 119 14.87 -6.18 -6.87
C ILE A 119 15.59 -6.01 -5.55
N GLY A 120 14.88 -6.16 -4.44
CA GLY A 120 15.43 -5.97 -3.10
C GLY A 120 14.39 -6.20 -2.01
N PRO A 121 14.75 -5.92 -0.74
CA PRO A 121 13.82 -6.08 0.37
C PRO A 121 12.56 -5.24 0.20
N VAL A 122 11.42 -5.81 0.57
CA VAL A 122 10.12 -5.13 0.57
C VAL A 122 9.52 -5.27 1.96
N ALA A 123 9.68 -4.24 2.77
CA ALA A 123 9.12 -4.18 4.11
C ALA A 123 7.70 -3.61 4.09
N TYR A 124 6.95 -3.81 5.16
CA TYR A 124 5.62 -3.18 5.28
C TYR A 124 5.23 -2.93 6.73
N ASP A 125 4.43 -1.89 6.90
CA ASP A 125 3.80 -1.52 8.16
C ASP A 125 2.29 -1.50 7.98
N ILE A 126 1.55 -1.97 8.98
CA ILE A 126 0.08 -1.96 9.00
C ILE A 126 -0.40 -1.12 10.18
N TYR A 127 -1.28 -0.16 9.89
CA TYR A 127 -1.93 0.68 10.89
C TYR A 127 -3.43 0.54 10.71
N ILE A 128 -4.12 0.02 11.71
CA ILE A 128 -5.56 -0.17 11.66
C ILE A 128 -6.20 0.67 12.76
N HIS A 129 -7.18 1.48 12.38
CA HIS A 129 -7.95 2.32 13.27
C HIS A 129 -9.41 1.88 13.19
N SER A 130 -10.07 1.79 14.32
CA SER A 130 -11.51 1.53 14.36
C SER A 130 -12.18 2.58 15.21
N GLY A 131 -13.42 2.91 14.87
CA GLY A 131 -14.20 3.82 15.65
C GLY A 131 -15.53 4.15 14.99
N LYS A 132 -16.56 4.28 15.85
CA LYS A 132 -17.82 4.92 15.50
C LYS A 132 -17.69 6.36 15.94
N ASP A 133 -18.24 7.30 15.20
CA ASP A 133 -18.33 8.72 15.58
C ASP A 133 -16.99 9.44 15.78
N GLY A 134 -15.97 9.06 15.02
CA GLY A 134 -14.67 9.75 15.05
C GLY A 134 -13.79 9.42 16.24
N LYS A 135 -14.22 8.55 17.14
CA LYS A 135 -13.37 8.01 18.22
C LYS A 135 -12.62 6.79 17.69
N VAL A 136 -11.34 6.91 17.59
CA VAL A 136 -10.50 5.89 16.96
C VAL A 136 -9.63 5.24 18.02
N GLY A 137 -9.82 3.92 18.20
CA GLY A 137 -8.83 3.08 18.87
C GLY A 137 -7.71 2.78 17.87
N LYS A 138 -6.44 2.97 18.26
CA LYS A 138 -5.31 2.82 17.38
C LYS A 138 -4.53 1.55 17.68
N GLU A 139 -4.47 0.65 16.72
CA GLU A 139 -3.57 -0.50 16.75
C GLU A 139 -2.52 -0.34 15.66
N LYS A 140 -1.27 -0.61 16.04
CA LYS A 140 -0.16 -0.62 15.12
C LYS A 140 0.40 -2.03 15.05
N GLU A 141 0.50 -2.57 13.84
CA GLU A 141 1.19 -3.81 13.60
C GLU A 141 2.29 -3.56 12.58
N THR A 142 3.53 -3.84 12.96
CA THR A 142 4.68 -3.69 12.08
C THR A 142 5.25 -5.06 11.79
N VAL A 143 5.31 -5.42 10.52
CA VAL A 143 5.91 -6.66 10.06
C VAL A 143 6.92 -6.33 8.98
N THR A 144 8.16 -6.77 9.19
CA THR A 144 9.22 -6.61 8.20
C THR A 144 9.45 -7.96 7.52
N ALA A 145 9.19 -8.01 6.21
CA ALA A 145 9.39 -9.20 5.40
C ALA A 145 10.42 -8.92 4.31
N ASN A 146 11.40 -9.82 4.19
CA ASN A 146 12.41 -9.76 3.13
C ASN A 146 12.01 -10.66 1.96
#